data_73042f37985a431bc76b7d95397bda4f
#
_entry.id   73042f37985a431bc76b7d95397bda4f
#
_cell.length_a   1.000
_cell.length_b   1.000
_cell.length_c   1.000
_cell.angle_alpha   90.00
_cell.angle_beta   90.00
_cell.angle_gamma   90.00
#
_symmetry.space_group_name_H-M   'P 1'
#
loop_
_entity.id
_entity.type
_entity.pdbx_description
1 polymer ?
#
loop_
_entity_poly.entity_id
_entity_poly.type
_entity_poly.pdbx_seq_one_letter_code
_entity_poly.pdbx_strand_id
1 'polypeptide(L)'
;MRRCVCFFFLFLSLGTMAQDDKKQLRDSLKAATELLAYHTDSIDLRLRKAAWNLQLGQWDYAKNEYDYVINRDPSNPAARYYRAFANEKLKRYNFARLDYEAILMVVPGNFQAQLGLALLNQRDNHFTEAFDQINALVEQHPDSAVAYAARAGIEKERGMGDLAVYDFKEAIK
;
A
#
# COMPACT_ATOMS: atom_id res chain seq x y z
N MET A 1 -45.33 4.21 -2.77
CA MET A 1 -44.54 4.58 -1.59
C MET A 1 -43.86 3.39 -0.89
N ARG A 2 -43.46 2.31 -1.59
CA ARG A 2 -42.84 1.10 -0.96
C ARG A 2 -41.38 0.82 -1.40
N ARG A 3 -40.78 1.68 -2.24
CA ARG A 3 -39.40 1.44 -2.78
C ARG A 3 -38.28 2.22 -2.06
N CYS A 4 -38.61 3.20 -1.22
CA CYS A 4 -37.57 3.99 -0.51
C CYS A 4 -37.08 3.38 0.82
N VAL A 5 -37.86 2.47 1.43
CA VAL A 5 -37.51 1.90 2.74
C VAL A 5 -36.39 0.86 2.64
N CYS A 6 -36.30 0.10 1.51
CA CYS A 6 -35.27 -0.93 1.35
C CYS A 6 -33.86 -0.34 1.11
N PHE A 7 -33.77 0.85 0.50
CA PHE A 7 -32.46 1.51 0.28
C PHE A 7 -31.86 2.06 1.59
N PHE A 8 -32.70 2.53 2.49
CA PHE A 8 -32.23 3.08 3.77
C PHE A 8 -31.72 1.98 4.71
N PHE A 9 -32.33 0.79 4.69
CA PHE A 9 -31.88 -0.36 5.47
C PHE A 9 -30.57 -0.96 4.95
N LEU A 10 -30.33 -0.94 3.63
CA LEU A 10 -29.08 -1.43 3.04
C LEU A 10 -27.88 -0.51 3.40
N PHE A 11 -28.11 0.80 3.45
CA PHE A 11 -27.08 1.75 3.88
C PHE A 11 -26.75 1.66 5.37
N LEU A 12 -27.76 1.38 6.22
CA LEU A 12 -27.55 1.17 7.64
C LEU A 12 -26.78 -0.12 7.93
N SER A 13 -27.03 -1.20 7.18
CA SER A 13 -26.32 -2.46 7.36
C SER A 13 -24.85 -2.39 6.93
N LEU A 14 -24.56 -1.71 5.82
CA LEU A 14 -23.18 -1.47 5.37
C LEU A 14 -22.40 -0.54 6.32
N GLY A 15 -23.06 0.46 6.88
CA GLY A 15 -22.47 1.34 7.89
C GLY A 15 -22.14 0.65 9.21
N THR A 16 -23.00 -0.25 9.66
CA THR A 16 -22.79 -1.02 10.90
C THR A 16 -21.70 -2.07 10.73
N MET A 17 -21.63 -2.77 9.60
CA MET A 17 -20.57 -3.73 9.32
C MET A 17 -19.19 -3.04 9.30
N ALA A 18 -19.03 -1.90 8.60
CA ALA A 18 -17.79 -1.14 8.61
C ALA A 18 -17.40 -0.60 9.99
N GLN A 19 -18.35 -0.35 10.87
CA GLN A 19 -18.11 0.13 12.22
C GLN A 19 -17.73 -1.01 13.16
N ASP A 20 -18.35 -2.17 13.01
CA ASP A 20 -18.04 -3.38 13.77
C ASP A 20 -16.64 -3.91 13.41
N ASP A 21 -16.26 -3.89 12.12
CA ASP A 21 -14.92 -4.27 11.67
C ASP A 21 -13.85 -3.36 12.30
N LYS A 22 -14.08 -2.06 12.32
CA LYS A 22 -13.15 -1.11 12.97
C LYS A 22 -13.07 -1.30 14.47
N LYS A 23 -14.17 -1.66 15.13
CA LYS A 23 -14.18 -1.99 16.56
C LYS A 23 -13.35 -3.23 16.82
N GLN A 24 -13.56 -4.29 16.06
CA GLN A 24 -12.80 -5.54 16.18
C GLN A 24 -11.28 -5.31 15.97
N LEU A 25 -10.90 -4.49 14.98
CA LEU A 25 -9.50 -4.12 14.77
C LEU A 25 -8.90 -3.38 15.98
N ARG A 26 -9.65 -2.47 16.58
CA ARG A 26 -9.21 -1.74 17.79
C ARG A 26 -9.06 -2.65 19.00
N ASP A 27 -10.00 -3.58 19.17
CA ASP A 27 -9.95 -4.57 20.27
C ASP A 27 -8.75 -5.50 20.10
N SER A 28 -8.47 -5.96 18.86
CA SER A 28 -7.29 -6.75 18.52
C SER A 28 -6.00 -5.98 18.75
N LEU A 29 -5.97 -4.70 18.38
CA LEU A 29 -4.83 -3.81 18.60
C LEU A 29 -4.54 -3.61 20.09
N LYS A 30 -5.59 -3.45 20.90
CA LYS A 30 -5.47 -3.33 22.36
C LYS A 30 -4.91 -4.61 22.96
N ALA A 31 -5.47 -5.78 22.60
CA ALA A 31 -5.00 -7.07 23.08
C ALA A 31 -3.53 -7.33 22.73
N ALA A 32 -3.11 -7.03 21.49
CA ALA A 32 -1.70 -7.16 21.11
C ALA A 32 -0.80 -6.19 21.86
N THR A 33 -1.28 -5.00 22.18
CA THR A 33 -0.51 -4.02 22.96
C THR A 33 -0.30 -4.49 24.41
N GLU A 34 -1.31 -5.10 25.01
CA GLU A 34 -1.26 -5.71 26.33
C GLU A 34 -0.28 -6.91 26.34
N LEU A 35 -0.36 -7.79 25.33
CA LEU A 35 0.56 -8.92 25.20
C LEU A 35 2.01 -8.48 24.98
N LEU A 36 2.25 -7.39 24.27
CA LEU A 36 3.59 -6.84 24.06
C LEU A 36 4.23 -6.30 25.36
N ALA A 37 3.45 -5.99 26.39
CA ALA A 37 3.99 -5.63 27.70
C ALA A 37 4.73 -6.81 28.36
N TYR A 38 4.32 -8.05 28.05
CA TYR A 38 4.94 -9.27 28.57
C TYR A 38 5.90 -9.92 27.58
N HIS A 39 5.74 -9.65 26.27
CA HIS A 39 6.51 -10.23 25.16
C HIS A 39 7.10 -9.10 24.29
N THR A 40 7.90 -8.24 24.90
CA THR A 40 8.43 -7.01 24.30
C THR A 40 9.16 -7.22 22.96
N ASP A 41 9.77 -8.39 22.77
CA ASP A 41 10.60 -8.73 21.62
C ASP A 41 9.85 -9.53 20.54
N SER A 42 8.55 -9.77 20.70
CA SER A 42 7.76 -10.53 19.74
C SER A 42 7.59 -9.79 18.41
N ILE A 43 8.34 -10.20 17.40
CA ILE A 43 8.25 -9.68 16.03
C ILE A 43 6.86 -9.95 15.44
N ASP A 44 6.29 -11.13 15.66
CA ASP A 44 4.96 -11.49 15.15
C ASP A 44 3.87 -10.57 15.69
N LEU A 45 3.85 -10.30 17.00
CA LEU A 45 2.89 -9.37 17.60
C LEU A 45 3.04 -7.95 17.06
N ARG A 46 4.30 -7.50 16.83
CA ARG A 46 4.56 -6.18 16.25
C ARG A 46 4.10 -6.08 14.80
N LEU A 47 4.33 -7.10 13.98
CA LEU A 47 3.86 -7.13 12.61
C LEU A 47 2.33 -7.11 12.54
N ARG A 48 1.64 -7.87 13.38
CA ARG A 48 0.17 -7.84 13.47
C ARG A 48 -0.34 -6.47 13.91
N LYS A 49 0.27 -5.91 14.96
CA LYS A 49 -0.07 -4.57 15.45
C LYS A 49 0.13 -3.51 14.36
N ALA A 50 1.25 -3.57 13.63
CA ALA A 50 1.53 -2.69 12.51
C ALA A 50 0.46 -2.80 11.40
N ALA A 51 0.07 -4.03 11.02
CA ALA A 51 -0.95 -4.27 10.01
C ALA A 51 -2.31 -3.69 10.42
N TRP A 52 -2.74 -3.87 11.66
CA TRP A 52 -3.99 -3.27 12.17
C TRP A 52 -3.92 -1.73 12.22
N ASN A 53 -2.77 -1.17 12.60
CA ASN A 53 -2.58 0.27 12.54
C ASN A 53 -2.70 0.80 11.10
N LEU A 54 -2.15 0.10 10.09
CA LEU A 54 -2.34 0.46 8.68
C LEU A 54 -3.81 0.46 8.28
N GLN A 55 -4.57 -0.59 8.65
CA GLN A 55 -6.00 -0.70 8.33
C GLN A 55 -6.83 0.39 9.01
N LEU A 56 -6.41 0.85 10.19
CA LEU A 56 -7.05 1.95 10.92
C LEU A 56 -6.59 3.34 10.46
N GLY A 57 -5.66 3.44 9.50
CA GLY A 57 -5.09 4.71 9.05
C GLY A 57 -4.14 5.36 10.05
N GLN A 58 -3.65 4.62 11.02
CA GLN A 58 -2.74 5.08 12.07
C GLN A 58 -1.28 4.93 11.60
N TRP A 59 -0.92 5.72 10.57
CA TRP A 59 0.31 5.55 9.80
C TRP A 59 1.60 5.68 10.63
N ASP A 60 1.67 6.66 11.54
CA ASP A 60 2.85 6.82 12.41
C ASP A 60 3.02 5.64 13.39
N TYR A 61 1.92 5.13 13.95
CA TYR A 61 1.99 3.95 14.82
C TYR A 61 2.43 2.71 14.04
N ALA A 62 1.90 2.49 12.84
CA ALA A 62 2.32 1.40 11.97
C ALA A 62 3.82 1.49 11.64
N LYS A 63 4.27 2.67 11.20
CA LYS A 63 5.68 2.94 10.89
C LYS A 63 6.59 2.59 12.07
N ASN A 64 6.25 3.00 13.29
CA ASN A 64 7.08 2.76 14.47
C ASN A 64 7.22 1.25 14.78
N GLU A 65 6.17 0.46 14.58
CA GLU A 65 6.27 -1.00 14.74
C GLU A 65 7.15 -1.61 13.63
N TYR A 66 7.06 -1.14 12.38
CA TYR A 66 7.95 -1.59 11.32
C TYR A 66 9.40 -1.15 11.54
N ASP A 67 9.66 0.04 12.08
CA ASP A 67 11.01 0.47 12.48
C ASP A 67 11.62 -0.53 13.46
N TYR A 68 10.84 -0.96 14.46
CA TYR A 68 11.30 -1.95 15.42
C TYR A 68 11.65 -3.29 14.75
N VAL A 69 10.82 -3.76 13.83
CA VAL A 69 11.05 -5.01 13.10
C VAL A 69 12.31 -4.89 12.25
N ILE A 70 12.47 -3.81 11.49
CA ILE A 70 13.61 -3.59 10.58
C ILE A 70 14.92 -3.44 11.35
N ASN A 71 14.89 -2.87 12.55
CA ASN A 71 16.09 -2.79 13.41
C ASN A 71 16.59 -4.16 13.86
N ARG A 72 15.71 -5.18 13.90
CA ARG A 72 16.08 -6.57 14.26
C ARG A 72 16.32 -7.46 13.05
N ASP A 73 15.60 -7.21 11.98
CA ASP A 73 15.73 -7.89 10.68
C ASP A 73 15.81 -6.84 9.57
N PRO A 74 17.01 -6.26 9.32
CA PRO A 74 17.20 -5.23 8.31
C PRO A 74 16.93 -5.70 6.88
N SER A 75 16.95 -7.00 6.63
CA SER A 75 16.70 -7.57 5.31
C SER A 75 15.23 -7.87 5.02
N ASN A 76 14.32 -7.63 5.96
CA ASN A 76 12.91 -7.98 5.83
C ASN A 76 12.19 -7.11 4.76
N PRO A 77 11.93 -7.65 3.56
CA PRO A 77 11.35 -6.85 2.48
C PRO A 77 9.89 -6.47 2.75
N ALA A 78 9.14 -7.32 3.46
CA ALA A 78 7.74 -7.03 3.78
C ALA A 78 7.62 -5.87 4.78
N ALA A 79 8.43 -5.88 5.84
CA ALA A 79 8.45 -4.79 6.82
C ALA A 79 8.86 -3.46 6.17
N ARG A 80 9.86 -3.47 5.28
CA ARG A 80 10.26 -2.28 4.51
C ARG A 80 9.15 -1.80 3.59
N TYR A 81 8.50 -2.71 2.86
CA TYR A 81 7.39 -2.34 1.96
C TYR A 81 6.26 -1.63 2.70
N TYR A 82 5.79 -2.20 3.80
CA TYR A 82 4.71 -1.60 4.57
C TYR A 82 5.13 -0.33 5.30
N ARG A 83 6.41 -0.18 5.68
CA ARG A 83 6.94 1.09 6.20
C ARG A 83 7.00 2.15 5.11
N ALA A 84 7.42 1.81 3.89
CA ALA A 84 7.38 2.70 2.73
C ALA A 84 5.96 3.19 2.47
N PHE A 85 4.99 2.27 2.45
CA PHE A 85 3.58 2.61 2.30
C PHE A 85 3.09 3.57 3.40
N ALA A 86 3.43 3.32 4.67
CA ALA A 86 3.09 4.24 5.76
C ALA A 86 3.76 5.61 5.58
N ASN A 87 5.02 5.66 5.15
CA ASN A 87 5.75 6.89 4.85
C ASN A 87 5.12 7.67 3.69
N GLU A 88 4.62 7.01 2.64
CA GLU A 88 3.86 7.68 1.57
C GLU A 88 2.58 8.34 2.09
N LYS A 89 1.81 7.63 2.95
CA LYS A 89 0.60 8.20 3.59
C LYS A 89 0.92 9.40 4.47
N LEU A 90 2.10 9.42 5.08
CA LEU A 90 2.63 10.53 5.87
C LEU A 90 3.30 11.62 5.00
N LYS A 91 3.30 11.47 3.66
CA LYS A 91 3.98 12.34 2.69
C LYS A 91 5.50 12.43 2.89
N ARG A 92 6.09 11.41 3.52
CA ARG A 92 7.53 11.26 3.76
C ARG A 92 8.17 10.47 2.62
N TYR A 93 8.05 10.97 1.40
CA TYR A 93 8.36 10.24 0.16
C TYR A 93 9.83 9.83 0.04
N ASN A 94 10.77 10.64 0.53
CA ASN A 94 12.18 10.27 0.52
C ASN A 94 12.46 9.02 1.39
N PHE A 95 11.77 8.88 2.52
CA PHE A 95 11.90 7.68 3.35
C PHE A 95 11.26 6.45 2.71
N ALA A 96 10.14 6.64 1.99
CA ALA A 96 9.53 5.56 1.23
C ALA A 96 10.48 5.08 0.09
N ARG A 97 11.11 6.01 -0.62
CA ARG A 97 12.10 5.71 -1.66
C ARG A 97 13.25 4.86 -1.13
N LEU A 98 13.85 5.25 0.00
CA LEU A 98 14.93 4.50 0.62
C LEU A 98 14.54 3.06 0.99
N ASP A 99 13.30 2.84 1.43
CA ASP A 99 12.82 1.50 1.73
C ASP A 99 12.63 0.66 0.47
N TYR A 100 12.06 1.22 -0.61
CA TYR A 100 11.91 0.52 -1.88
C TYR A 100 13.27 0.18 -2.50
N GLU A 101 14.22 1.10 -2.49
CA GLU A 101 15.59 0.87 -2.94
C GLU A 101 16.25 -0.26 -2.14
N ALA A 102 16.11 -0.25 -0.82
CA ALA A 102 16.65 -1.29 0.04
C ALA A 102 16.02 -2.67 -0.21
N ILE A 103 14.73 -2.73 -0.57
CA ILE A 103 14.09 -3.98 -1.02
C ILE A 103 14.75 -4.47 -2.30
N LEU A 104 14.97 -3.60 -3.28
CA LEU A 104 15.55 -3.99 -4.57
C LEU A 104 17.03 -4.40 -4.47
N MET A 105 17.75 -3.94 -3.46
CA MET A 105 19.12 -4.42 -3.17
C MET A 105 19.13 -5.90 -2.74
N VAL A 106 18.07 -6.38 -2.09
CA VAL A 106 17.92 -7.78 -1.63
C VAL A 106 17.16 -8.62 -2.65
N VAL A 107 16.11 -8.06 -3.25
CA VAL A 107 15.22 -8.72 -4.21
C VAL A 107 15.04 -7.81 -5.43
N PRO A 108 15.98 -7.83 -6.41
CA PRO A 108 15.96 -6.91 -7.56
C PRO A 108 14.67 -6.95 -8.39
N GLY A 109 14.03 -8.13 -8.48
CA GLY A 109 12.77 -8.33 -9.22
C GLY A 109 11.51 -8.08 -8.38
N ASN A 110 11.59 -7.41 -7.23
CA ASN A 110 10.40 -7.17 -6.41
C ASN A 110 9.46 -6.17 -7.09
N PHE A 111 8.33 -6.69 -7.60
CA PHE A 111 7.32 -5.91 -8.34
C PHE A 111 6.82 -4.69 -7.56
N GLN A 112 6.47 -4.88 -6.28
CA GLN A 112 5.90 -3.82 -5.47
C GLN A 112 6.88 -2.67 -5.22
N ALA A 113 8.16 -2.98 -5.02
CA ALA A 113 9.19 -1.98 -4.82
C ALA A 113 9.52 -1.23 -6.13
N GLN A 114 9.58 -1.93 -7.26
CA GLN A 114 9.76 -1.30 -8.57
C GLN A 114 8.59 -0.37 -8.90
N LEU A 115 7.36 -0.84 -8.70
CA LEU A 115 6.15 -0.04 -8.90
C LEU A 115 6.13 1.19 -7.97
N GLY A 116 6.47 1.01 -6.69
CA GLY A 116 6.55 2.11 -5.73
C GLY A 116 7.53 3.20 -6.15
N LEU A 117 8.73 2.83 -6.62
CA LEU A 117 9.71 3.81 -7.13
C LEU A 117 9.21 4.52 -8.38
N ALA A 118 8.61 3.80 -9.33
CA ALA A 118 8.07 4.40 -10.54
C ALA A 118 6.96 5.42 -10.22
N LEU A 119 6.06 5.11 -9.30
CA LEU A 119 5.02 6.03 -8.86
C LEU A 119 5.59 7.25 -8.10
N LEU A 120 6.66 7.08 -7.33
CA LEU A 120 7.37 8.20 -6.71
C LEU A 120 8.05 9.08 -7.76
N ASN A 121 8.63 8.50 -8.82
CA ASN A 121 9.20 9.26 -9.93
C ASN A 121 8.13 10.04 -10.71
N GLN A 122 6.97 9.42 -10.98
CA GLN A 122 5.82 10.14 -11.55
C GLN A 122 5.41 11.33 -10.69
N ARG A 123 5.26 11.14 -9.38
CA ARG A 123 4.91 12.21 -8.43
C ARG A 123 5.92 13.35 -8.42
N ASP A 124 7.21 13.03 -8.57
CA ASP A 124 8.30 14.01 -8.61
C ASP A 124 8.48 14.64 -9.99
N ASN A 125 7.55 14.39 -10.94
CA ASN A 125 7.55 14.83 -12.34
C ASN A 125 8.72 14.27 -13.19
N HIS A 126 9.35 13.19 -12.76
CA HIS A 126 10.32 12.43 -13.53
C HIS A 126 9.59 11.45 -14.47
N PHE A 127 8.78 12.01 -15.38
CA PHE A 127 7.84 11.21 -16.18
C PHE A 127 8.53 10.23 -17.13
N THR A 128 9.71 10.54 -17.65
CA THR A 128 10.43 9.64 -18.56
C THR A 128 10.87 8.39 -17.80
N GLU A 129 11.55 8.57 -16.68
CA GLU A 129 12.01 7.46 -15.84
C GLU A 129 10.84 6.62 -15.30
N ALA A 130 9.76 7.29 -14.88
CA ALA A 130 8.56 6.60 -14.40
C ALA A 130 7.94 5.75 -15.52
N PHE A 131 7.82 6.29 -16.72
CA PHE A 131 7.25 5.60 -17.88
C PHE A 131 8.08 4.39 -18.29
N ASP A 132 9.40 4.54 -18.37
CA ASP A 132 10.32 3.45 -18.71
C ASP A 132 10.26 2.32 -17.68
N GLN A 133 10.23 2.67 -16.39
CA GLN A 133 10.09 1.70 -15.30
C GLN A 133 8.76 0.95 -15.36
N ILE A 134 7.64 1.64 -15.60
CA ILE A 134 6.33 1.00 -15.70
C ILE A 134 6.23 0.15 -17.00
N ASN A 135 6.80 0.59 -18.11
CA ASN A 135 6.87 -0.23 -19.32
C ASN A 135 7.56 -1.56 -19.06
N ALA A 136 8.72 -1.52 -18.40
CA ALA A 136 9.45 -2.72 -18.02
C ALA A 136 8.60 -3.64 -17.11
N LEU A 137 7.80 -3.07 -16.19
CA LEU A 137 6.88 -3.86 -15.36
C LEU A 137 5.75 -4.51 -16.16
N VAL A 138 5.17 -3.80 -17.14
CA VAL A 138 4.13 -4.37 -18.03
C VAL A 138 4.72 -5.49 -18.88
N GLU A 139 5.93 -5.34 -19.40
CA GLU A 139 6.62 -6.39 -20.18
C GLU A 139 6.93 -7.64 -19.34
N GLN A 140 7.37 -7.45 -18.10
CA GLN A 140 7.69 -8.55 -17.17
C GLN A 140 6.43 -9.23 -16.60
N HIS A 141 5.34 -8.49 -16.48
CA HIS A 141 4.08 -8.93 -15.87
C HIS A 141 2.88 -8.56 -16.74
N PRO A 142 2.74 -9.20 -17.92
CA PRO A 142 1.71 -8.85 -18.91
C PRO A 142 0.27 -9.11 -18.43
N ASP A 143 0.09 -9.85 -17.35
CA ASP A 143 -1.22 -10.09 -16.73
C ASP A 143 -1.51 -9.13 -15.55
N SER A 144 -0.63 -8.16 -15.29
CA SER A 144 -0.75 -7.27 -14.14
C SER A 144 -1.67 -6.08 -14.42
N ALA A 145 -2.92 -6.16 -13.97
CA ALA A 145 -3.85 -5.03 -13.98
C ALA A 145 -3.28 -3.75 -13.35
N VAL A 146 -2.49 -3.92 -12.29
CA VAL A 146 -1.88 -2.78 -11.57
C VAL A 146 -0.80 -2.10 -12.41
N ALA A 147 0.02 -2.85 -13.16
CA ALA A 147 1.03 -2.28 -14.04
C ALA A 147 0.39 -1.48 -15.19
N TYR A 148 -0.64 -2.03 -15.84
CA TYR A 148 -1.41 -1.33 -16.87
C TYR A 148 -2.07 -0.07 -16.32
N ALA A 149 -2.72 -0.14 -15.17
CA ALA A 149 -3.36 1.02 -14.55
C ALA A 149 -2.34 2.12 -14.20
N ALA A 150 -1.16 1.76 -13.73
CA ALA A 150 -0.08 2.70 -13.44
C ALA A 150 0.43 3.38 -14.72
N ARG A 151 0.64 2.61 -15.83
CA ARG A 151 1.05 3.17 -17.12
C ARG A 151 0.01 4.11 -17.67
N ALA A 152 -1.26 3.71 -17.65
CA ALA A 152 -2.38 4.55 -18.07
C ALA A 152 -2.44 5.88 -17.30
N GLY A 153 -2.10 5.87 -16.00
CA GLY A 153 -2.00 7.09 -15.20
C GLY A 153 -0.96 8.07 -15.73
N ILE A 154 0.24 7.59 -16.05
CA ILE A 154 1.33 8.40 -16.61
C ILE A 154 0.96 8.90 -18.02
N GLU A 155 0.41 8.04 -18.87
CA GLU A 155 -0.02 8.38 -20.24
C GLU A 155 -1.08 9.50 -20.24
N LYS A 156 -2.03 9.40 -19.32
CA LYS A 156 -3.06 10.44 -19.14
C LYS A 156 -2.45 11.79 -18.74
N GLU A 157 -1.51 11.81 -17.81
CA GLU A 157 -0.83 13.04 -17.37
C GLU A 157 0.01 13.66 -18.49
N ARG A 158 0.53 12.83 -19.41
CA ARG A 158 1.29 13.26 -20.59
C ARG A 158 0.41 13.62 -21.80
N GLY A 159 -0.92 13.57 -21.67
CA GLY A 159 -1.86 13.86 -22.75
C GLY A 159 -1.99 12.77 -23.80
N MET A 160 -1.52 11.54 -23.53
CA MET A 160 -1.60 10.38 -24.41
C MET A 160 -2.93 9.62 -24.17
N GLY A 161 -4.06 10.30 -24.37
CA GLY A 161 -5.38 9.80 -23.96
C GLY A 161 -5.78 8.46 -24.57
N ASP A 162 -5.47 8.22 -25.86
CA ASP A 162 -5.84 6.99 -26.55
C ASP A 162 -5.09 5.78 -25.99
N LEU A 163 -3.80 5.94 -25.66
CA LEU A 163 -2.99 4.90 -25.03
C LEU A 163 -3.50 4.61 -23.61
N ALA A 164 -3.76 5.65 -22.84
CA ALA A 164 -4.32 5.50 -21.49
C ALA A 164 -5.65 4.74 -21.49
N VAL A 165 -6.53 4.99 -22.47
CA VAL A 165 -7.79 4.25 -22.61
C VAL A 165 -7.55 2.77 -22.96
N TYR A 166 -6.56 2.48 -23.80
CA TYR A 166 -6.17 1.10 -24.08
C TYR A 166 -5.69 0.38 -22.82
N ASP A 167 -4.77 0.99 -22.10
CA ASP A 167 -4.20 0.40 -20.88
C ASP A 167 -5.22 0.25 -19.75
N PHE A 168 -6.15 1.20 -19.57
CA PHE A 168 -7.25 1.01 -18.62
C PHE A 168 -8.17 -0.16 -19.02
N LYS A 169 -8.36 -0.44 -20.30
CA LYS A 169 -9.12 -1.62 -20.75
C LYS A 169 -8.37 -2.92 -20.45
N GLU A 170 -7.04 -2.93 -20.62
CA GLU A 170 -6.24 -4.11 -20.24
C GLU A 170 -6.30 -4.35 -18.72
N ALA A 171 -6.25 -3.30 -17.92
CA ALA A 171 -6.30 -3.39 -16.46
C ALA A 171 -7.63 -3.94 -15.89
N ILE A 172 -8.73 -3.91 -16.66
CA ILE A 172 -10.07 -4.38 -16.21
C ILE A 172 -10.50 -5.72 -16.83
N LYS A 173 -9.64 -6.38 -17.62
CA LYS A 173 -9.88 -7.74 -18.17
C LYS A 173 -9.69 -8.79 -17.09
#